data_eb05ee8362266ce92895355756924b8d
#
_entry.id   eb05ee8362266ce92895355756924b8d
#
_cell.length_a   1.000
_cell.length_b   1.000
_cell.length_c   1.000
_cell.angle_alpha   90.00
_cell.angle_beta   90.00
_cell.angle_gamma   90.00
#
_symmetry.space_group_name_H-M   'P 1'
#
loop_
_entity.id
_entity.type
_entity.pdbx_description
1 polymer ?
#
loop_
_entity_poly.entity_id
_entity_poly.type
_entity_poly.pdbx_seq_one_letter_code
_entity_poly.pdbx_strand_id
1 'polypeptide(L)'
;MQPLIAEQRLFSGSADRFLAGLGEFRDFGRATERLVDAEIPYYVNEFWTAGQRRSHSIHEISYRACFKAQLPEFFISRLTRPGATVFDPFMGRGTTLVQAALMNRRAFGNDINPLSVLLTRPRLAPMTLGQIRETLRSVNWSKGKIKRSDLLAFYHPKTLIKLEALRTWIRERSPPSAAEVDPAVDWIRMVALSRLSGHSPGFFSGRSLPPNQAVSVKAQLRINEKLGVEPPERDVEELILRKSKSLLRDGCVAQRSESSLHAGVAWAVPGIADESVDLVVTSPPFLDIVQYAADNWLRCWFAGIDPSAVAIDAHRTTEAWTEMVRAVMQEQARLVRPGGYVAFEVGEVRNGSVLLEQLVWQAAEGLPFERLGVMVNSQQFTKTANCWGVINGSKGTNTNRIVLLQRL
;
A
#
# COMPACT_ATOMS: atom_id res chain seq x y z
N MET A 1 -3.75 23.93 12.97
CA MET A 1 -5.12 24.35 12.70
C MET A 1 -5.08 25.22 11.47
N GLN A 2 -5.22 24.64 10.29
CA GLN A 2 -5.43 25.31 9.00
C GLN A 2 -6.33 24.39 8.17
N PRO A 3 -7.13 24.94 7.27
CA PRO A 3 -8.54 25.03 7.53
C PRO A 3 -9.36 24.11 6.63
N LEU A 4 -10.46 23.71 7.16
CA LEU A 4 -11.68 23.18 6.54
C LEU A 4 -12.24 23.98 5.33
N ILE A 5 -11.53 24.92 4.75
CA ILE A 5 -12.07 25.83 3.71
C ILE A 5 -11.97 25.24 2.29
N ALA A 6 -11.17 24.20 2.08
CA ALA A 6 -11.09 23.52 0.77
C ALA A 6 -12.25 22.54 0.51
N GLU A 7 -12.98 22.11 1.53
CA GLU A 7 -14.02 21.07 1.40
C GLU A 7 -15.33 21.51 0.73
N GLN A 8 -15.59 22.80 0.61
CA GLN A 8 -16.90 23.29 0.11
C GLN A 8 -16.99 23.51 -1.40
N ARG A 9 -15.92 23.38 -2.18
CA ARG A 9 -15.93 23.84 -3.58
C ARG A 9 -16.18 22.80 -4.67
N LEU A 10 -16.32 21.51 -4.39
CA LEU A 10 -16.20 20.52 -5.47
C LEU A 10 -17.30 19.46 -5.60
N PHE A 11 -18.46 19.60 -4.99
CA PHE A 11 -19.47 18.54 -4.97
C PHE A 11 -20.76 18.83 -5.71
N SER A 12 -20.69 18.88 -7.02
CA SER A 12 -21.78 18.51 -7.93
C SER A 12 -21.18 18.44 -9.32
N GLY A 13 -20.77 17.27 -9.79
CA GLY A 13 -20.07 17.37 -11.01
C GLY A 13 -20.12 16.17 -11.90
N SER A 14 -20.38 16.49 -13.11
CA SER A 14 -20.02 15.73 -14.27
C SER A 14 -18.49 15.59 -14.34
N ALA A 15 -18.01 14.56 -15.03
CA ALA A 15 -16.62 14.40 -15.41
C ALA A 15 -16.00 15.69 -15.98
N ASP A 16 -16.79 16.45 -16.73
CA ASP A 16 -16.39 17.75 -17.31
C ASP A 16 -15.87 18.74 -16.27
N ARG A 17 -16.51 18.84 -15.10
CA ARG A 17 -16.05 19.75 -14.04
C ARG A 17 -14.73 19.28 -13.45
N PHE A 18 -14.54 17.98 -13.25
CA PHE A 18 -13.28 17.44 -12.76
C PHE A 18 -12.16 17.70 -13.77
N LEU A 19 -12.41 17.42 -15.06
CA LEU A 19 -11.44 17.67 -16.14
C LEU A 19 -11.14 19.16 -16.32
N ALA A 20 -12.15 20.03 -16.21
CA ALA A 20 -11.94 21.49 -16.19
C ALA A 20 -11.03 21.89 -15.03
N GLY A 21 -11.31 21.38 -13.82
CA GLY A 21 -10.47 21.62 -12.65
C GLY A 21 -9.04 21.12 -12.79
N LEU A 22 -8.81 20.01 -13.52
CA LEU A 22 -7.44 19.57 -13.85
C LEU A 22 -6.75 20.58 -14.79
N GLY A 23 -7.46 21.09 -15.78
CA GLY A 23 -6.92 22.08 -16.73
C GLY A 23 -6.59 23.42 -16.09
N GLU A 24 -7.33 23.81 -15.06
CA GLU A 24 -7.14 25.06 -14.31
C GLU A 24 -6.18 24.91 -13.11
N PHE A 25 -5.72 23.70 -12.82
CA PHE A 25 -4.88 23.41 -11.66
C PHE A 25 -3.55 24.16 -11.69
N ARG A 26 -3.23 24.88 -10.59
CA ARG A 26 -2.03 25.71 -10.45
C ARG A 26 -1.44 25.72 -9.04
N ASP A 27 -1.82 24.80 -8.18
CA ASP A 27 -1.45 24.81 -6.75
C ASP A 27 0.08 24.78 -6.51
N PHE A 28 0.85 24.29 -7.49
CA PHE A 28 2.32 24.25 -7.47
C PHE A 28 2.98 25.26 -8.42
N GLY A 29 2.24 26.31 -8.83
CA GLY A 29 2.77 27.42 -9.62
C GLY A 29 2.95 27.14 -11.12
N ARG A 30 2.51 25.98 -11.61
CA ARG A 30 2.55 25.62 -13.03
C ARG A 30 1.14 25.43 -13.58
N ALA A 31 0.96 25.81 -14.84
CA ALA A 31 -0.26 25.49 -15.57
C ALA A 31 -0.21 24.01 -15.99
N THR A 32 -1.40 23.37 -15.99
CA THR A 32 -1.52 22.03 -16.56
C THR A 32 -1.31 22.08 -18.07
N GLU A 33 -0.36 21.30 -18.54
CA GLU A 33 -0.16 21.04 -19.96
C GLU A 33 -1.18 20.00 -20.42
N ARG A 34 -1.89 20.32 -21.50
CA ARG A 34 -2.85 19.42 -22.15
C ARG A 34 -2.28 19.00 -23.49
N LEU A 35 -2.17 17.71 -23.72
CA LEU A 35 -1.71 17.15 -25.00
C LEU A 35 -2.54 15.92 -25.36
N VAL A 36 -2.49 15.53 -26.61
CA VAL A 36 -3.13 14.30 -27.10
C VAL A 36 -2.05 13.45 -27.76
N ASP A 37 -1.95 12.21 -27.36
CA ASP A 37 -1.09 11.20 -27.93
C ASP A 37 -1.88 9.92 -28.19
N ALA A 38 -1.79 9.34 -29.39
CA ALA A 38 -2.56 8.16 -29.80
C ALA A 38 -4.07 8.27 -29.42
N GLU A 39 -4.68 9.44 -29.68
CA GLU A 39 -6.08 9.78 -29.35
C GLU A 39 -6.41 9.80 -27.85
N ILE A 40 -5.42 9.70 -26.99
CA ILE A 40 -5.59 9.76 -25.53
C ILE A 40 -5.33 11.19 -25.05
N PRO A 41 -6.28 11.83 -24.33
CA PRO A 41 -6.04 13.11 -23.67
C PRO A 41 -5.13 12.95 -22.48
N TYR A 42 -4.06 13.73 -22.39
CA TYR A 42 -3.13 13.79 -21.26
C TYR A 42 -3.23 15.14 -20.55
N TYR A 43 -3.19 15.08 -19.21
CA TYR A 43 -3.12 16.24 -18.32
C TYR A 43 -1.82 16.13 -17.51
N VAL A 44 -0.82 16.96 -17.81
CA VAL A 44 0.51 16.89 -17.19
C VAL A 44 0.73 18.08 -16.26
N ASN A 45 0.96 17.80 -14.98
CA ASN A 45 1.31 18.81 -13.97
C ASN A 45 1.95 18.13 -12.75
N GLU A 46 2.42 18.91 -11.79
CA GLU A 46 2.58 18.46 -10.41
C GLU A 46 1.24 18.63 -9.68
N PHE A 47 0.41 17.58 -9.61
CA PHE A 47 -0.88 17.59 -8.93
C PHE A 47 -0.77 17.37 -7.43
N TRP A 48 0.28 16.69 -7.00
CA TRP A 48 0.66 16.50 -5.60
C TRP A 48 2.16 16.26 -5.48
N THR A 49 2.72 16.72 -4.36
CA THR A 49 4.12 16.38 -4.00
C THR A 49 4.12 15.17 -3.09
N ALA A 50 4.79 14.10 -3.49
CA ALA A 50 4.93 12.89 -2.68
C ALA A 50 5.84 13.14 -1.46
N GLY A 51 5.25 13.51 -0.32
CA GLY A 51 5.94 13.79 0.92
C GLY A 51 5.53 12.84 2.06
N GLN A 52 6.38 11.86 2.42
CA GLN A 52 6.04 10.93 3.51
C GLN A 52 5.81 11.63 4.86
N ARG A 53 6.50 12.75 5.12
CA ARG A 53 6.38 13.52 6.36
C ARG A 53 5.13 14.40 6.44
N ARG A 54 4.40 14.57 5.34
CA ARG A 54 3.15 15.34 5.28
C ARG A 54 1.91 14.49 5.40
N SER A 55 2.06 13.17 5.39
CA SER A 55 0.95 12.23 5.57
C SER A 55 0.75 11.90 7.04
N HIS A 56 -0.46 11.53 7.41
CA HIS A 56 -0.79 11.04 8.76
C HIS A 56 0.15 9.89 9.16
N SER A 57 0.61 9.90 10.42
CA SER A 57 1.63 8.96 10.91
C SER A 57 1.23 7.48 10.80
N ILE A 58 -0.06 7.18 10.77
CA ILE A 58 -0.57 5.81 10.61
C ILE A 58 -0.21 5.17 9.25
N HIS A 59 0.17 5.97 8.25
CA HIS A 59 0.71 5.48 6.98
C HIS A 59 2.17 4.99 7.06
N GLU A 60 2.88 5.27 8.16
CA GLU A 60 4.32 5.01 8.29
C GLU A 60 4.68 3.55 8.53
N ILE A 61 4.20 2.63 7.70
CA ILE A 61 4.68 1.25 7.67
C ILE A 61 5.51 0.97 6.43
N SER A 62 6.52 0.11 6.60
CA SER A 62 7.44 -0.26 5.51
C SER A 62 6.80 -1.32 4.62
N TYR A 63 6.69 -1.02 3.33
CA TYR A 63 6.25 -1.94 2.29
C TYR A 63 6.82 -1.50 0.94
N ARG A 64 7.10 -2.46 0.04
CA ARG A 64 7.65 -2.16 -1.28
C ARG A 64 6.53 -1.86 -2.28
N ALA A 65 6.83 -1.04 -3.30
CA ALA A 65 5.96 -0.75 -4.41
C ALA A 65 4.55 -0.29 -3.98
N CYS A 66 4.47 0.90 -3.39
CA CYS A 66 3.21 1.53 -3.04
C CYS A 66 3.30 3.04 -3.23
N PHE A 67 2.24 3.62 -3.73
CA PHE A 67 2.11 5.07 -3.82
C PHE A 67 1.97 5.72 -2.43
N LYS A 68 2.13 7.05 -2.39
CA LYS A 68 1.98 7.85 -1.18
C LYS A 68 0.52 8.25 -0.97
N ALA A 69 0.17 8.61 0.26
CA ALA A 69 -1.19 8.97 0.65
C ALA A 69 -1.77 10.16 -0.14
N GLN A 70 -0.91 11.05 -0.65
CA GLN A 70 -1.33 12.21 -1.44
C GLN A 70 -2.04 11.82 -2.74
N LEU A 71 -1.68 10.66 -3.36
CA LEU A 71 -2.36 10.19 -4.55
C LEU A 71 -3.85 9.85 -4.26
N PRO A 72 -4.19 8.93 -3.35
CA PRO A 72 -5.61 8.68 -3.05
C PRO A 72 -6.30 9.90 -2.43
N GLU A 73 -5.62 10.72 -1.62
CA GLU A 73 -6.17 11.96 -1.08
C GLU A 73 -6.68 12.90 -2.18
N PHE A 74 -5.90 13.05 -3.26
CA PHE A 74 -6.25 13.90 -4.39
C PHE A 74 -7.57 13.48 -5.03
N PHE A 75 -7.77 12.18 -5.28
CA PHE A 75 -8.99 11.68 -5.90
C PHE A 75 -10.16 11.60 -4.92
N ILE A 76 -9.94 11.12 -3.70
CA ILE A 76 -10.98 10.99 -2.68
C ILE A 76 -11.61 12.35 -2.36
N SER A 77 -10.79 13.40 -2.22
CA SER A 77 -11.29 14.75 -1.92
C SER A 77 -12.10 15.37 -3.03
N ARG A 78 -11.82 15.00 -4.28
CA ARG A 78 -12.41 15.63 -5.48
C ARG A 78 -13.58 14.84 -6.08
N LEU A 79 -13.58 13.53 -5.92
CA LEU A 79 -14.53 12.63 -6.59
C LEU A 79 -15.53 11.95 -5.65
N THR A 80 -15.39 12.16 -4.32
CA THR A 80 -16.29 11.52 -3.34
C THR A 80 -16.73 12.47 -2.25
N ARG A 81 -17.81 12.10 -1.56
CA ARG A 81 -18.32 12.78 -0.34
C ARG A 81 -18.03 11.91 0.90
N PRO A 82 -18.02 12.47 2.12
CA PRO A 82 -18.05 11.68 3.33
C PRO A 82 -19.17 10.62 3.28
N GLY A 83 -18.83 9.39 3.71
CA GLY A 83 -19.72 8.23 3.63
C GLY A 83 -19.69 7.45 2.30
N ALA A 84 -19.05 7.98 1.25
CA ALA A 84 -18.87 7.27 -0.02
C ALA A 84 -17.97 6.03 0.17
N THR A 85 -18.13 5.04 -0.71
CA THR A 85 -17.29 3.83 -0.73
C THR A 85 -16.09 4.01 -1.64
N VAL A 86 -14.90 3.86 -1.08
CA VAL A 86 -13.63 3.86 -1.83
C VAL A 86 -13.06 2.43 -1.82
N PHE A 87 -12.71 1.92 -2.99
CA PHE A 87 -12.21 0.57 -3.18
C PHE A 87 -10.82 0.53 -3.78
N ASP A 88 -10.01 -0.44 -3.34
CA ASP A 88 -8.70 -0.75 -3.92
C ASP A 88 -8.57 -2.27 -4.11
N PRO A 89 -8.66 -2.79 -5.36
CA PRO A 89 -8.53 -4.21 -5.67
C PRO A 89 -7.12 -4.77 -5.53
N PHE A 90 -6.09 -3.91 -5.40
CA PHE A 90 -4.69 -4.26 -5.18
C PHE A 90 -4.14 -3.51 -3.97
N MET A 91 -4.83 -3.61 -2.83
CA MET A 91 -4.63 -2.71 -1.69
C MET A 91 -3.23 -2.72 -1.09
N GLY A 92 -2.41 -3.74 -1.30
CA GLY A 92 -1.04 -3.83 -0.79
C GLY A 92 -0.96 -3.56 0.70
N ARG A 93 -0.30 -2.47 1.07
CA ARG A 93 -0.29 -2.03 2.48
C ARG A 93 -1.51 -1.18 2.87
N GLY A 94 -2.52 -1.05 2.01
CA GLY A 94 -3.77 -0.33 2.31
C GLY A 94 -3.65 1.20 2.34
N THR A 95 -2.84 1.81 1.48
CA THR A 95 -2.68 3.27 1.47
C THR A 95 -3.99 3.97 1.13
N THR A 96 -4.70 3.51 0.10
CA THR A 96 -6.01 4.03 -0.31
C THR A 96 -7.04 3.90 0.81
N LEU A 97 -7.11 2.73 1.43
CA LEU A 97 -8.12 2.43 2.44
C LEU A 97 -7.94 3.27 3.71
N VAL A 98 -6.69 3.37 4.17
CA VAL A 98 -6.36 4.19 5.34
C VAL A 98 -6.66 5.66 5.07
N GLN A 99 -6.34 6.15 3.86
CA GLN A 99 -6.66 7.53 3.49
C GLN A 99 -8.18 7.76 3.38
N ALA A 100 -8.92 6.80 2.82
CA ALA A 100 -10.37 6.84 2.76
C ALA A 100 -11.00 6.94 4.17
N ALA A 101 -10.55 6.10 5.10
CA ALA A 101 -11.01 6.11 6.48
C ALA A 101 -10.67 7.42 7.21
N LEU A 102 -9.47 7.97 7.03
CA LEU A 102 -9.06 9.28 7.56
C LEU A 102 -9.94 10.43 7.05
N MET A 103 -10.53 10.26 5.87
CA MET A 103 -11.41 11.23 5.23
C MET A 103 -12.90 10.90 5.39
N ASN A 104 -13.27 10.01 6.33
CA ASN A 104 -14.66 9.59 6.59
C ASN A 104 -15.36 8.92 5.40
N ARG A 105 -14.64 8.12 4.62
CA ARG A 105 -15.19 7.26 3.56
C ARG A 105 -15.18 5.80 4.01
N ARG A 106 -16.09 4.99 3.49
CA ARG A 106 -16.06 3.55 3.67
C ARG A 106 -14.87 2.98 2.90
N ALA A 107 -14.09 2.10 3.54
CA ALA A 107 -12.81 1.62 3.04
C ALA A 107 -12.91 0.14 2.64
N PHE A 108 -13.08 -0.14 1.36
CA PHE A 108 -13.16 -1.50 0.84
C PHE A 108 -11.87 -1.86 0.11
N GLY A 109 -11.39 -3.08 0.30
CA GLY A 109 -10.14 -3.51 -0.32
C GLY A 109 -10.04 -5.01 -0.54
N ASN A 110 -9.26 -5.34 -1.55
CA ASN A 110 -8.91 -6.71 -1.87
C ASN A 110 -7.41 -6.80 -2.18
N ASP A 111 -6.82 -7.95 -1.95
CA ASP A 111 -5.48 -8.28 -2.41
C ASP A 111 -5.30 -9.80 -2.42
N ILE A 112 -4.59 -10.33 -3.39
CA ILE A 112 -4.29 -11.76 -3.44
C ILE A 112 -3.34 -12.18 -2.30
N ASN A 113 -2.54 -11.25 -1.77
CA ASN A 113 -1.63 -11.49 -0.67
C ASN A 113 -2.33 -11.27 0.68
N PRO A 114 -2.58 -12.30 1.49
CA PRO A 114 -3.24 -12.16 2.79
C PRO A 114 -2.48 -11.26 3.79
N LEU A 115 -1.18 -11.01 3.60
CA LEU A 115 -0.43 -10.02 4.37
C LEU A 115 -1.04 -8.61 4.27
N SER A 116 -1.67 -8.30 3.15
CA SER A 116 -2.30 -6.99 2.90
C SER A 116 -3.41 -6.72 3.90
N VAL A 117 -4.24 -7.74 4.20
CA VAL A 117 -5.27 -7.66 5.24
C VAL A 117 -4.65 -7.43 6.62
N LEU A 118 -3.61 -8.21 6.98
CA LEU A 118 -2.91 -8.10 8.27
C LEU A 118 -2.22 -6.75 8.47
N LEU A 119 -1.79 -6.13 7.40
CA LEU A 119 -1.18 -4.79 7.45
C LEU A 119 -2.22 -3.68 7.47
N THR A 120 -3.39 -3.86 6.87
CA THR A 120 -4.40 -2.80 6.67
C THR A 120 -5.40 -2.73 7.81
N ARG A 121 -6.02 -3.86 8.16
CA ARG A 121 -7.12 -3.94 9.15
C ARG A 121 -6.83 -3.23 10.47
N PRO A 122 -5.67 -3.43 11.13
CA PRO A 122 -5.42 -2.79 12.42
C PRO A 122 -5.38 -1.26 12.35
N ARG A 123 -5.00 -0.71 11.19
CA ARG A 123 -4.91 0.75 11.00
C ARG A 123 -6.25 1.41 10.71
N LEU A 124 -7.25 0.64 10.29
CA LEU A 124 -8.63 1.11 10.14
C LEU A 124 -9.37 1.16 11.48
N ALA A 125 -8.91 0.41 12.49
CA ALA A 125 -9.46 0.38 13.83
C ALA A 125 -8.32 0.40 14.89
N PRO A 126 -7.56 1.50 14.97
CA PRO A 126 -6.37 1.55 15.81
C PRO A 126 -6.69 1.46 17.30
N MET A 127 -5.77 0.83 18.03
CA MET A 127 -5.84 0.65 19.48
C MET A 127 -5.12 1.79 20.21
N THR A 128 -5.47 2.03 21.45
CA THR A 128 -4.70 2.95 22.31
C THR A 128 -3.36 2.32 22.73
N LEU A 129 -2.36 3.15 22.98
CA LEU A 129 -1.05 2.67 23.45
C LEU A 129 -1.15 1.92 24.80
N GLY A 130 -2.12 2.30 25.64
CA GLY A 130 -2.41 1.62 26.91
C GLY A 130 -2.86 0.17 26.68
N GLN A 131 -3.83 -0.04 25.81
CA GLN A 131 -4.33 -1.38 25.46
C GLN A 131 -3.22 -2.25 24.86
N ILE A 132 -2.42 -1.69 23.95
CA ILE A 132 -1.29 -2.41 23.34
C ILE A 132 -0.29 -2.85 24.43
N ARG A 133 0.06 -1.97 25.36
CA ARG A 133 0.99 -2.28 26.46
C ARG A 133 0.42 -3.37 27.37
N GLU A 134 -0.85 -3.28 27.74
CA GLU A 134 -1.51 -4.27 28.59
C GLU A 134 -1.52 -5.66 27.91
N THR A 135 -1.85 -5.70 26.63
CA THR A 135 -1.87 -6.94 25.85
C THR A 135 -0.46 -7.58 25.76
N LEU A 136 0.58 -6.77 25.55
CA LEU A 136 1.96 -7.26 25.51
C LEU A 136 2.46 -7.89 26.83
N ARG A 137 1.93 -7.48 27.98
CA ARG A 137 2.25 -8.09 29.29
C ARG A 137 1.87 -9.57 29.35
N SER A 138 0.91 -10.02 28.57
CA SER A 138 0.51 -11.42 28.52
C SER A 138 1.42 -12.31 27.69
N VAL A 139 2.43 -11.75 26.99
CA VAL A 139 3.42 -12.50 26.22
C VAL A 139 4.46 -13.10 27.16
N ASN A 140 4.59 -14.42 27.15
CA ASN A 140 5.70 -15.07 27.84
C ASN A 140 6.96 -15.09 26.94
N TRP A 141 7.78 -14.06 27.08
CA TRP A 141 8.97 -13.85 26.25
C TRP A 141 10.05 -14.92 26.37
N SER A 142 10.05 -15.73 27.42
CA SER A 142 11.03 -16.81 27.66
C SER A 142 10.64 -18.14 27.00
N LYS A 143 9.39 -18.30 26.53
CA LYS A 143 8.92 -19.54 25.92
C LYS A 143 9.37 -19.77 24.47
N GLY A 144 10.01 -18.78 23.85
CA GLY A 144 10.46 -18.91 22.47
C GLY A 144 11.55 -19.97 22.29
N LYS A 145 11.46 -20.71 21.19
CA LYS A 145 12.48 -21.67 20.78
C LYS A 145 12.91 -21.37 19.36
N ILE A 146 14.21 -21.28 19.11
CA ILE A 146 14.75 -21.07 17.75
C ILE A 146 14.43 -22.32 16.92
N LYS A 147 13.49 -22.20 15.99
CA LYS A 147 13.12 -23.24 15.04
C LYS A 147 13.86 -23.12 13.72
N ARG A 148 14.28 -21.89 13.38
CA ARG A 148 14.99 -21.54 12.15
C ARG A 148 16.32 -20.87 12.49
N SER A 149 17.38 -21.68 12.61
CA SER A 149 18.74 -21.20 12.94
C SER A 149 19.32 -20.29 11.83
N ASP A 150 18.89 -20.44 10.59
CA ASP A 150 19.28 -19.57 9.48
C ASP A 150 18.87 -18.10 9.69
N LEU A 151 17.86 -17.82 10.51
CA LEU A 151 17.45 -16.46 10.87
C LEU A 151 18.43 -15.76 11.82
N LEU A 152 19.40 -16.46 12.37
CA LEU A 152 20.52 -15.84 13.09
C LEU A 152 21.38 -14.93 12.19
N ALA A 153 21.29 -15.06 10.88
CA ALA A 153 21.82 -14.07 9.96
C ALA A 153 21.22 -12.67 10.13
N PHE A 154 19.97 -12.58 10.58
CA PHE A 154 19.23 -11.33 10.76
C PHE A 154 19.18 -10.88 12.22
N TYR A 155 19.09 -11.84 13.16
CA TYR A 155 18.74 -11.56 14.55
C TYR A 155 19.75 -12.11 15.52
N HIS A 156 20.04 -11.35 16.58
CA HIS A 156 20.73 -11.87 17.75
C HIS A 156 19.93 -13.02 18.37
N PRO A 157 20.57 -14.06 18.94
CA PRO A 157 19.85 -15.22 19.49
C PRO A 157 18.75 -14.86 20.49
N LYS A 158 19.01 -13.96 21.42
CA LYS A 158 17.99 -13.50 22.40
C LYS A 158 16.82 -12.77 21.73
N THR A 159 17.09 -11.98 20.69
CA THR A 159 16.03 -11.31 19.90
C THR A 159 15.17 -12.32 19.17
N LEU A 160 15.80 -13.33 18.54
CA LEU A 160 15.07 -14.38 17.81
C LEU A 160 14.20 -15.22 18.74
N ILE A 161 14.67 -15.54 19.96
CA ILE A 161 13.85 -16.20 20.99
C ILE A 161 12.61 -15.38 21.31
N LYS A 162 12.74 -14.05 21.54
CA LYS A 162 11.59 -13.17 21.79
C LYS A 162 10.65 -13.11 20.59
N LEU A 163 11.17 -13.08 19.36
CA LEU A 163 10.34 -13.09 18.14
C LEU A 163 9.57 -14.41 17.98
N GLU A 164 10.18 -15.55 18.25
CA GLU A 164 9.49 -16.85 18.23
C GLU A 164 8.44 -16.98 19.36
N ALA A 165 8.71 -16.42 20.54
CA ALA A 165 7.73 -16.33 21.62
C ALA A 165 6.52 -15.51 21.19
N LEU A 166 6.74 -14.32 20.66
CA LEU A 166 5.69 -13.42 20.16
C LEU A 166 4.89 -14.07 19.02
N ARG A 167 5.59 -14.68 18.07
CA ARG A 167 4.98 -15.38 16.94
C ARG A 167 4.05 -16.50 17.37
N THR A 168 4.50 -17.33 18.35
CA THR A 168 3.71 -18.42 18.91
C THR A 168 2.49 -17.88 19.64
N TRP A 169 2.67 -16.88 20.50
CA TRP A 169 1.60 -16.23 21.24
C TRP A 169 0.52 -15.59 20.34
N ILE A 170 0.94 -14.91 19.24
CA ILE A 170 0.01 -14.35 18.25
C ILE A 170 -0.81 -15.48 17.59
N ARG A 171 -0.18 -16.58 17.19
CA ARG A 171 -0.85 -17.68 16.49
C ARG A 171 -1.83 -18.42 17.37
N GLU A 172 -1.55 -18.53 18.66
CA GLU A 172 -2.46 -19.15 19.63
C GLU A 172 -3.72 -18.29 19.88
N ARG A 173 -3.57 -16.95 19.89
CA ARG A 173 -4.68 -16.02 20.20
C ARG A 173 -5.48 -15.58 18.99
N SER A 174 -4.85 -15.53 17.83
CA SER A 174 -5.48 -15.08 16.59
C SER A 174 -4.93 -15.91 15.43
N PRO A 175 -5.32 -17.19 15.32
CA PRO A 175 -4.94 -18.02 14.19
C PRO A 175 -5.52 -17.43 12.89
N PRO A 176 -4.93 -17.73 11.72
CA PRO A 176 -5.41 -17.23 10.42
C PRO A 176 -6.86 -17.60 10.11
N SER A 177 -7.36 -18.69 10.72
CA SER A 177 -8.74 -19.19 10.57
C SER A 177 -9.73 -18.64 11.60
N ALA A 178 -9.31 -17.73 12.49
CA ALA A 178 -10.21 -17.19 13.50
C ALA A 178 -11.32 -16.34 12.86
N ALA A 179 -12.57 -16.63 13.21
CA ALA A 179 -13.72 -15.82 12.80
C ALA A 179 -13.68 -14.41 13.43
N GLU A 180 -13.20 -14.34 14.67
CA GLU A 180 -13.00 -13.09 15.38
C GLU A 180 -11.51 -12.87 15.64
N VAL A 181 -11.06 -11.64 15.44
CA VAL A 181 -9.67 -11.23 15.64
C VAL A 181 -9.61 -10.27 16.81
N ASP A 182 -8.76 -10.60 17.81
CA ASP A 182 -8.43 -9.65 18.86
C ASP A 182 -7.72 -8.42 18.26
N PRO A 183 -8.31 -7.22 18.34
CA PRO A 183 -7.76 -6.03 17.68
C PRO A 183 -6.38 -5.65 18.21
N ALA A 184 -6.08 -5.89 19.49
CA ALA A 184 -4.78 -5.55 20.08
C ALA A 184 -3.71 -6.54 19.63
N VAL A 185 -4.03 -7.84 19.52
CA VAL A 185 -3.13 -8.87 18.97
C VAL A 185 -2.86 -8.57 17.49
N ASP A 186 -3.87 -8.18 16.75
CA ASP A 186 -3.75 -7.84 15.32
C ASP A 186 -2.87 -6.60 15.11
N TRP A 187 -3.03 -5.56 15.97
CA TRP A 187 -2.15 -4.39 15.96
C TRP A 187 -0.69 -4.77 16.24
N ILE A 188 -0.44 -5.58 17.27
CA ILE A 188 0.90 -6.05 17.64
C ILE A 188 1.52 -6.86 16.48
N ARG A 189 0.73 -7.73 15.83
CA ARG A 189 1.14 -8.48 14.63
C ARG A 189 1.59 -7.54 13.52
N MET A 190 0.76 -6.57 13.17
CA MET A 190 1.04 -5.59 12.11
C MET A 190 2.32 -4.81 12.38
N VAL A 191 2.49 -4.32 13.61
CA VAL A 191 3.70 -3.60 14.01
C VAL A 191 4.92 -4.51 13.90
N ALA A 192 4.85 -5.74 14.41
CA ALA A 192 5.93 -6.72 14.31
C ALA A 192 6.32 -7.00 12.84
N LEU A 193 5.34 -7.28 11.97
CA LEU A 193 5.55 -7.48 10.53
C LEU A 193 6.27 -6.30 9.87
N SER A 194 5.99 -5.08 10.31
CA SER A 194 6.62 -3.86 9.79
C SER A 194 8.04 -3.63 10.31
N ARG A 195 8.51 -4.39 11.33
CA ARG A 195 9.80 -4.20 12.01
C ARG A 195 10.78 -5.37 11.84
N LEU A 196 10.41 -6.42 11.09
CA LEU A 196 11.22 -7.63 10.96
C LEU A 196 12.61 -7.37 10.37
N SER A 197 12.73 -6.56 9.32
CA SER A 197 14.03 -6.25 8.72
C SER A 197 14.13 -4.80 8.29
N GLY A 198 15.30 -4.21 8.40
CA GLY A 198 15.57 -2.84 7.98
C GLY A 198 17.00 -2.41 8.32
N HIS A 199 17.28 -1.12 8.14
CA HIS A 199 18.64 -0.57 8.19
C HIS A 199 18.95 0.22 9.47
N SER A 200 17.98 0.40 10.35
CA SER A 200 18.11 1.27 11.53
C SER A 200 17.85 0.51 12.85
N PRO A 201 18.26 1.06 14.00
CA PRO A 201 17.96 0.51 15.32
C PRO A 201 16.46 0.37 15.65
N GLY A 202 15.58 0.92 14.80
CA GLY A 202 14.15 0.77 14.94
C GLY A 202 13.57 -0.55 14.42
N PHE A 203 14.41 -1.44 13.87
CA PHE A 203 14.04 -2.77 13.41
C PHE A 203 14.61 -3.85 14.32
N PHE A 204 13.99 -5.03 14.29
CA PHE A 204 14.47 -6.17 15.08
C PHE A 204 15.77 -6.75 14.55
N SER A 205 16.00 -6.63 13.23
CA SER A 205 17.20 -7.15 12.58
C SER A 205 18.44 -6.30 12.83
N GLY A 206 19.60 -6.88 12.58
CA GLY A 206 20.79 -6.14 12.20
C GLY A 206 20.55 -5.32 10.93
N ARG A 207 21.63 -4.68 10.43
CA ARG A 207 21.52 -3.87 9.21
C ARG A 207 21.20 -4.73 7.99
N SER A 208 20.05 -4.49 7.37
CA SER A 208 19.60 -5.17 6.16
C SER A 208 19.29 -4.13 5.07
N LEU A 209 19.73 -4.38 3.85
CA LEU A 209 19.55 -3.53 2.68
C LEU A 209 19.05 -4.38 1.49
N PRO A 210 18.16 -3.88 0.66
CA PRO A 210 17.49 -2.58 0.73
C PRO A 210 16.48 -2.50 1.88
N PRO A 211 16.15 -1.28 2.36
CA PRO A 211 15.08 -1.11 3.32
C PRO A 211 13.75 -1.53 2.70
N ASN A 212 12.80 -2.00 3.50
CA ASN A 212 11.43 -2.39 3.12
C ASN A 212 11.25 -3.83 2.59
N GLN A 213 12.31 -4.58 2.36
CA GLN A 213 12.24 -6.01 2.02
C GLN A 213 13.34 -6.78 2.73
N ALA A 214 13.12 -8.06 2.99
CA ALA A 214 14.16 -8.93 3.49
C ALA A 214 14.92 -9.54 2.31
N VAL A 215 16.24 -9.38 2.30
CA VAL A 215 17.11 -10.12 1.37
C VAL A 215 17.13 -11.61 1.72
N SER A 216 17.65 -12.47 0.85
CA SER A 216 17.87 -13.88 1.21
C SER A 216 18.87 -14.02 2.36
N VAL A 217 18.78 -15.13 3.10
CA VAL A 217 19.72 -15.45 4.18
C VAL A 217 21.18 -15.37 3.70
N LYS A 218 21.47 -15.92 2.53
CA LYS A 218 22.81 -15.87 1.92
C LYS A 218 23.29 -14.45 1.65
N ALA A 219 22.39 -13.59 1.17
CA ALA A 219 22.70 -12.17 0.94
C ALA A 219 22.92 -11.43 2.26
N GLN A 220 22.14 -11.72 3.30
CA GLN A 220 22.32 -11.12 4.63
C GLN A 220 23.65 -11.50 5.25
N LEU A 221 24.07 -12.76 5.18
CA LEU A 221 25.38 -13.19 5.66
C LEU A 221 26.52 -12.43 4.98
N ARG A 222 26.46 -12.25 3.66
CA ARG A 222 27.45 -11.43 2.92
C ARG A 222 27.48 -9.97 3.36
N ILE A 223 26.28 -9.40 3.69
CA ILE A 223 26.20 -8.03 4.21
C ILE A 223 26.87 -7.94 5.57
N ASN A 224 26.61 -8.89 6.47
CA ASN A 224 27.20 -8.93 7.80
C ASN A 224 28.74 -9.08 7.72
N GLU A 225 29.23 -10.00 6.91
CA GLU A 225 30.65 -10.21 6.66
C GLU A 225 31.31 -8.95 6.10
N LYS A 226 30.75 -8.35 5.05
CA LYS A 226 31.28 -7.13 4.44
C LYS A 226 31.36 -5.96 5.41
N LEU A 227 30.44 -5.88 6.37
CA LEU A 227 30.39 -4.80 7.36
C LEU A 227 31.16 -5.15 8.64
N GLY A 228 31.61 -6.40 8.82
CA GLY A 228 32.24 -6.87 10.05
C GLY A 228 31.32 -6.77 11.27
N VAL A 229 30.01 -7.04 11.11
CA VAL A 229 29.02 -6.86 12.17
C VAL A 229 28.20 -8.12 12.41
N GLU A 230 27.86 -8.35 13.67
CA GLU A 230 26.84 -9.33 14.08
C GLU A 230 25.50 -8.64 14.34
N PRO A 231 24.37 -9.34 14.19
CA PRO A 231 23.07 -8.79 14.56
C PRO A 231 23.02 -8.41 16.05
N PRO A 232 22.72 -7.16 16.40
CA PRO A 232 22.69 -6.71 17.79
C PRO A 232 21.45 -7.24 18.53
N GLU A 233 21.57 -7.38 19.85
CA GLU A 233 20.40 -7.64 20.70
C GLU A 233 19.42 -6.48 20.62
N ARG A 234 18.13 -6.80 20.44
CA ARG A 234 17.03 -5.84 20.36
C ARG A 234 15.94 -6.17 21.38
N ASP A 235 15.39 -5.16 22.01
CA ASP A 235 14.19 -5.33 22.82
C ASP A 235 12.95 -5.28 21.93
N VAL A 236 12.32 -6.46 21.74
CA VAL A 236 11.17 -6.63 20.85
C VAL A 236 9.95 -5.86 21.37
N GLU A 237 9.69 -5.91 22.68
CA GLU A 237 8.57 -5.24 23.32
C GLU A 237 8.70 -3.72 23.21
N GLU A 238 9.86 -3.18 23.58
CA GLU A 238 10.14 -1.74 23.48
C GLU A 238 9.98 -1.25 22.04
N LEU A 239 10.50 -1.97 21.06
CA LEU A 239 10.40 -1.58 19.65
C LEU A 239 8.96 -1.58 19.14
N ILE A 240 8.13 -2.52 19.57
CA ILE A 240 6.70 -2.55 19.25
C ILE A 240 6.01 -1.32 19.87
N LEU A 241 6.23 -1.04 21.13
CA LEU A 241 5.62 0.11 21.82
C LEU A 241 6.08 1.45 21.21
N ARG A 242 7.37 1.58 20.91
CA ARG A 242 7.94 2.77 20.27
C ARG A 242 7.34 3.02 18.89
N LYS A 243 7.22 1.95 18.07
CA LYS A 243 6.60 2.08 16.75
C LYS A 243 5.10 2.34 16.84
N SER A 244 4.40 1.72 17.77
CA SER A 244 2.98 2.00 18.03
C SER A 244 2.76 3.47 18.41
N LYS A 245 3.57 4.01 19.32
CA LYS A 245 3.55 5.43 19.67
C LYS A 245 3.78 6.33 18.45
N SER A 246 4.71 5.97 17.58
CA SER A 246 4.97 6.70 16.33
C SER A 246 3.78 6.68 15.38
N LEU A 247 3.13 5.53 15.19
CA LEU A 247 1.97 5.39 14.31
C LEU A 247 0.73 6.13 14.83
N LEU A 248 0.59 6.24 16.13
CA LEU A 248 -0.55 6.89 16.82
C LEU A 248 -0.31 8.38 17.13
N ARG A 249 0.81 8.96 16.69
CA ARG A 249 1.21 10.33 17.02
C ARG A 249 0.19 11.39 16.59
N ASP A 250 -0.40 11.24 15.41
CA ASP A 250 -1.33 12.22 14.86
C ASP A 250 -2.81 11.91 15.22
N GLY A 251 -3.00 11.03 16.20
CA GLY A 251 -4.32 10.61 16.66
C GLY A 251 -4.84 9.35 15.98
N CYS A 252 -6.02 8.93 16.38
CA CYS A 252 -6.74 7.82 15.76
C CYS A 252 -7.72 8.34 14.72
N VAL A 253 -8.10 7.50 13.78
CA VAL A 253 -9.26 7.74 12.91
C VAL A 253 -10.49 7.96 13.82
N ALA A 254 -11.10 9.14 13.75
CA ALA A 254 -12.08 9.60 14.73
C ALA A 254 -13.40 8.79 14.74
N GLN A 255 -13.71 8.13 13.65
CA GLN A 255 -14.84 7.21 13.53
C GLN A 255 -14.37 5.92 12.86
N ARG A 256 -14.86 4.77 13.37
CA ARG A 256 -14.74 3.50 12.66
C ARG A 256 -15.61 3.60 11.39
N SER A 257 -15.03 4.05 10.29
CA SER A 257 -15.69 3.92 9.00
C SER A 257 -15.86 2.42 8.71
N GLU A 258 -17.00 2.06 8.13
CA GLU A 258 -17.22 0.71 7.65
C GLU A 258 -16.07 0.30 6.73
N SER A 259 -15.52 -0.89 6.94
CA SER A 259 -14.46 -1.46 6.13
C SER A 259 -14.74 -2.90 5.77
N SER A 260 -14.44 -3.25 4.53
CA SER A 260 -14.53 -4.63 4.03
C SER A 260 -13.21 -5.00 3.37
N LEU A 261 -12.54 -6.04 3.88
CA LEU A 261 -11.23 -6.47 3.42
C LEU A 261 -11.29 -7.93 2.98
N HIS A 262 -10.85 -8.18 1.77
CA HIS A 262 -10.85 -9.49 1.15
C HIS A 262 -9.44 -9.95 0.79
N ALA A 263 -9.23 -11.25 0.76
CA ALA A 263 -8.02 -11.88 0.25
C ALA A 263 -8.39 -12.76 -0.95
N GLY A 264 -8.07 -12.31 -2.16
CA GLY A 264 -8.46 -12.99 -3.38
C GLY A 264 -7.98 -12.27 -4.64
N VAL A 265 -8.38 -12.79 -5.78
CA VAL A 265 -8.05 -12.21 -7.09
C VAL A 265 -8.82 -10.90 -7.33
N ALA A 266 -8.21 -9.96 -8.04
CA ALA A 266 -8.79 -8.64 -8.27
C ALA A 266 -9.90 -8.62 -9.34
N TRP A 267 -10.01 -9.67 -10.14
CA TRP A 267 -11.03 -9.82 -11.18
C TRP A 267 -12.26 -10.61 -10.75
N ALA A 268 -12.35 -10.99 -9.46
CA ALA A 268 -13.53 -11.61 -8.88
C ALA A 268 -13.56 -11.35 -7.36
N VAL A 269 -14.38 -10.38 -6.93
CA VAL A 269 -14.50 -9.96 -5.52
C VAL A 269 -15.95 -10.16 -5.06
N PRO A 270 -16.40 -11.40 -4.86
CA PRO A 270 -17.82 -11.70 -4.62
C PRO A 270 -18.36 -11.11 -3.32
N GLY A 271 -17.50 -10.73 -2.38
CA GLY A 271 -17.89 -10.12 -1.10
C GLY A 271 -18.30 -8.63 -1.21
N ILE A 272 -18.23 -8.03 -2.40
CA ILE A 272 -18.65 -6.65 -2.65
C ILE A 272 -19.85 -6.67 -3.60
N ALA A 273 -20.92 -5.97 -3.23
CA ALA A 273 -22.14 -5.91 -4.02
C ALA A 273 -21.95 -5.10 -5.30
N ASP A 274 -22.77 -5.41 -6.32
CA ASP A 274 -22.81 -4.66 -7.57
C ASP A 274 -23.15 -3.19 -7.29
N GLU A 275 -22.59 -2.30 -8.07
CA GLU A 275 -22.88 -0.85 -8.07
C GLU A 275 -22.79 -0.18 -6.68
N SER A 276 -21.91 -0.72 -5.79
CA SER A 276 -21.78 -0.25 -4.40
C SER A 276 -20.55 0.62 -4.15
N VAL A 277 -19.69 0.78 -5.15
CA VAL A 277 -18.43 1.53 -5.07
C VAL A 277 -18.58 2.88 -5.77
N ASP A 278 -18.20 3.96 -5.08
CA ASP A 278 -18.20 5.32 -5.65
C ASP A 278 -16.89 5.66 -6.38
N LEU A 279 -15.77 5.16 -5.86
CA LEU A 279 -14.45 5.46 -6.39
C LEU A 279 -13.49 4.28 -6.20
N VAL A 280 -12.81 3.91 -7.26
CA VAL A 280 -11.64 3.02 -7.21
C VAL A 280 -10.38 3.87 -7.33
N VAL A 281 -9.42 3.68 -6.41
CA VAL A 281 -8.06 4.23 -6.53
C VAL A 281 -7.08 3.10 -6.28
N THR A 282 -6.36 2.71 -7.31
CA THR A 282 -5.55 1.49 -7.26
C THR A 282 -4.31 1.57 -8.14
N SER A 283 -3.36 0.65 -7.87
CA SER A 283 -2.18 0.41 -8.69
C SER A 283 -1.93 -1.11 -8.77
N PRO A 284 -2.07 -1.72 -9.94
CA PRO A 284 -1.83 -3.15 -10.12
C PRO A 284 -0.34 -3.47 -10.00
N PRO A 285 0.04 -4.74 -9.86
CA PRO A 285 1.43 -5.15 -10.05
C PRO A 285 1.88 -4.79 -11.47
N PHE A 286 3.00 -4.05 -11.57
CA PHE A 286 3.55 -3.65 -12.87
C PHE A 286 4.26 -4.81 -13.55
N LEU A 287 4.26 -4.78 -14.86
CA LEU A 287 4.98 -5.73 -15.70
C LEU A 287 6.47 -5.79 -15.29
N ASP A 288 7.04 -6.99 -15.14
CA ASP A 288 8.45 -7.30 -14.82
C ASP A 288 8.99 -6.84 -13.44
N ILE A 289 8.22 -6.12 -12.61
CA ILE A 289 8.81 -5.39 -11.47
C ILE A 289 8.71 -6.12 -10.13
N VAL A 290 7.77 -7.04 -9.92
CA VAL A 290 7.46 -7.52 -8.58
C VAL A 290 7.71 -9.01 -8.37
N GLN A 291 8.60 -9.32 -7.41
CA GLN A 291 8.80 -10.68 -6.88
C GLN A 291 8.22 -10.76 -5.45
N TYR A 292 6.89 -10.72 -5.32
CA TYR A 292 6.21 -10.65 -4.03
C TYR A 292 6.63 -11.73 -3.03
N ALA A 293 6.77 -12.97 -3.48
CA ALA A 293 7.16 -14.07 -2.61
C ALA A 293 8.56 -13.83 -2.04
N ALA A 294 9.52 -13.43 -2.88
CA ALA A 294 10.88 -13.14 -2.45
C ALA A 294 10.94 -11.89 -1.55
N ASP A 295 10.15 -10.88 -1.83
CA ASP A 295 10.13 -9.64 -1.04
C ASP A 295 9.48 -9.81 0.33
N ASN A 296 8.58 -10.76 0.50
CA ASN A 296 7.76 -10.93 1.70
C ASN A 296 8.03 -12.22 2.49
N TRP A 297 8.98 -13.06 2.08
CA TRP A 297 9.21 -14.36 2.70
C TRP A 297 9.37 -14.32 4.23
N LEU A 298 10.04 -13.29 4.75
CA LEU A 298 10.26 -13.12 6.19
C LEU A 298 8.98 -12.70 6.92
N ARG A 299 8.12 -11.89 6.28
CA ARG A 299 6.79 -11.54 6.80
C ARG A 299 5.87 -12.76 6.76
N CYS A 300 5.89 -13.52 5.68
CA CYS A 300 5.14 -14.77 5.55
C CYS A 300 5.56 -15.79 6.61
N TRP A 301 6.87 -15.96 6.85
CA TRP A 301 7.37 -16.77 7.96
C TRP A 301 6.77 -16.34 9.30
N PHE A 302 6.83 -15.05 9.63
CA PHE A 302 6.31 -14.55 10.90
C PHE A 302 4.79 -14.69 11.01
N ALA A 303 4.05 -14.39 9.96
CA ALA A 303 2.60 -14.51 9.90
C ALA A 303 2.10 -15.97 9.87
N GLY A 304 2.96 -16.93 9.51
CA GLY A 304 2.57 -18.33 9.31
C GLY A 304 1.84 -18.56 7.98
N ILE A 305 2.13 -17.75 6.97
CA ILE A 305 1.61 -17.85 5.61
C ILE A 305 2.62 -18.62 4.75
N ASP A 306 2.16 -19.59 3.98
CA ASP A 306 2.97 -20.21 2.95
C ASP A 306 3.03 -19.30 1.71
N PRO A 307 4.19 -18.70 1.39
CA PRO A 307 4.31 -17.82 0.25
C PRO A 307 4.12 -18.55 -1.09
N SER A 308 4.30 -19.87 -1.15
CA SER A 308 4.09 -20.66 -2.37
C SER A 308 2.61 -20.91 -2.67
N ALA A 309 1.76 -20.82 -1.67
CA ALA A 309 0.31 -20.96 -1.83
C ALA A 309 -0.36 -19.66 -2.32
N VAL A 310 0.37 -18.55 -2.37
CA VAL A 310 -0.15 -17.27 -2.86
C VAL A 310 0.16 -17.15 -4.35
N ALA A 311 -0.85 -17.37 -5.19
CA ALA A 311 -0.76 -17.30 -6.64
C ALA A 311 -0.71 -15.82 -7.10
N ILE A 312 0.45 -15.20 -6.99
CA ILE A 312 0.65 -13.82 -7.42
C ILE A 312 0.93 -13.78 -8.91
N ASP A 313 0.11 -13.03 -9.62
CA ASP A 313 0.26 -12.84 -11.07
C ASP A 313 1.52 -12.04 -11.40
N ALA A 314 2.53 -12.75 -11.90
CA ALA A 314 3.74 -12.16 -12.45
C ALA A 314 3.71 -12.26 -13.97
N HIS A 315 3.02 -11.34 -14.61
CA HIS A 315 2.98 -11.29 -16.07
C HIS A 315 4.31 -10.80 -16.64
N ARG A 316 4.82 -11.51 -17.64
CA ARG A 316 6.08 -11.18 -18.32
C ARG A 316 5.87 -10.59 -19.73
N THR A 317 4.66 -10.72 -20.26
CA THR A 317 4.29 -10.18 -21.57
C THR A 317 3.24 -9.09 -21.42
N THR A 318 3.24 -8.14 -22.34
CA THR A 318 2.26 -7.06 -22.42
C THR A 318 0.86 -7.60 -22.63
N GLU A 319 0.71 -8.66 -23.44
CA GLU A 319 -0.56 -9.29 -23.76
C GLU A 319 -1.22 -9.89 -22.51
N ALA A 320 -0.50 -10.75 -21.79
CA ALA A 320 -1.02 -11.39 -20.58
C ALA A 320 -1.32 -10.35 -19.47
N TRP A 321 -0.50 -9.29 -19.36
CA TRP A 321 -0.76 -8.21 -18.43
C TRP A 321 -2.03 -7.42 -18.81
N THR A 322 -2.23 -7.13 -20.10
CA THR A 322 -3.42 -6.43 -20.60
C THR A 322 -4.69 -7.26 -20.42
N GLU A 323 -4.62 -8.58 -20.63
CA GLU A 323 -5.74 -9.48 -20.37
C GLU A 323 -6.13 -9.48 -18.89
N MET A 324 -5.17 -9.54 -17.99
CA MET A 324 -5.42 -9.40 -16.55
C MET A 324 -6.09 -8.06 -16.22
N VAL A 325 -5.56 -6.95 -16.75
CA VAL A 325 -6.15 -5.62 -16.53
C VAL A 325 -7.57 -5.56 -17.08
N ARG A 326 -7.84 -6.14 -18.25
CA ARG A 326 -9.19 -6.20 -18.82
C ARG A 326 -10.16 -6.96 -17.92
N ALA A 327 -9.75 -8.11 -17.39
CA ALA A 327 -10.56 -8.88 -16.45
C ALA A 327 -10.84 -8.09 -15.15
N VAL A 328 -9.85 -7.36 -14.64
CA VAL A 328 -10.02 -6.45 -13.50
C VAL A 328 -11.01 -5.34 -13.84
N MET A 329 -10.90 -4.69 -15.02
CA MET A 329 -11.82 -3.63 -15.43
C MET A 329 -13.25 -4.13 -15.60
N GLN A 330 -13.47 -5.38 -16.05
CA GLN A 330 -14.79 -6.00 -16.09
C GLN A 330 -15.40 -6.13 -14.70
N GLU A 331 -14.59 -6.52 -13.71
CA GLU A 331 -15.05 -6.57 -12.32
C GLU A 331 -15.32 -5.17 -11.77
N GLN A 332 -14.48 -4.18 -12.09
CA GLN A 332 -14.75 -2.79 -11.70
C GLN A 332 -16.04 -2.26 -12.34
N ALA A 333 -16.36 -2.67 -13.56
CA ALA A 333 -17.64 -2.31 -14.22
C ALA A 333 -18.86 -2.86 -13.48
N ARG A 334 -18.72 -4.00 -12.81
CA ARG A 334 -19.78 -4.57 -11.94
C ARG A 334 -19.87 -3.82 -10.61
N LEU A 335 -18.73 -3.53 -9.99
CA LEU A 335 -18.67 -2.98 -8.62
C LEU A 335 -18.96 -1.48 -8.55
N VAL A 336 -18.47 -0.72 -9.54
CA VAL A 336 -18.60 0.75 -9.54
C VAL A 336 -20.01 1.13 -10.01
N ARG A 337 -20.69 1.96 -9.22
CA ARG A 337 -22.03 2.46 -9.59
C ARG A 337 -21.96 3.38 -10.82
N PRO A 338 -23.07 3.54 -11.56
CA PRO A 338 -23.16 4.55 -12.61
C PRO A 338 -22.78 5.94 -12.09
N GLY A 339 -21.94 6.66 -12.85
CA GLY A 339 -21.37 7.95 -12.46
C GLY A 339 -20.22 7.88 -11.45
N GLY A 340 -19.85 6.68 -10.96
CA GLY A 340 -18.64 6.45 -10.15
C GLY A 340 -17.36 6.46 -10.98
N TYR A 341 -16.21 6.48 -10.33
CA TYR A 341 -14.92 6.69 -10.99
C TYR A 341 -13.91 5.59 -10.72
N VAL A 342 -13.00 5.41 -11.67
CA VAL A 342 -11.79 4.59 -11.53
C VAL A 342 -10.56 5.45 -11.81
N ALA A 343 -9.67 5.56 -10.84
CA ALA A 343 -8.35 6.16 -10.96
C ALA A 343 -7.30 5.02 -10.88
N PHE A 344 -6.85 4.56 -12.06
CA PHE A 344 -5.99 3.40 -12.20
C PHE A 344 -4.55 3.85 -12.45
N GLU A 345 -3.71 3.77 -11.41
CA GLU A 345 -2.32 4.22 -11.43
C GLU A 345 -1.42 3.14 -12.01
N VAL A 346 -0.58 3.55 -12.93
CA VAL A 346 0.49 2.75 -13.51
C VAL A 346 1.77 3.56 -13.62
N GLY A 347 2.87 2.87 -13.89
CA GLY A 347 4.16 3.49 -14.14
C GLY A 347 4.71 3.17 -15.52
N GLU A 348 5.86 3.71 -15.82
CA GLU A 348 6.63 3.36 -16.99
C GLU A 348 7.46 2.11 -16.70
N VAL A 349 7.53 1.19 -17.64
CA VAL A 349 8.37 -0.01 -17.55
C VAL A 349 9.34 -0.10 -18.74
N ARG A 350 10.36 -0.92 -18.61
CA ARG A 350 11.39 -1.13 -19.66
C ARG A 350 12.01 0.19 -20.13
N ASN A 351 12.36 1.09 -19.18
CA ASN A 351 12.94 2.42 -19.46
C ASN A 351 12.05 3.32 -20.33
N GLY A 352 10.72 3.25 -20.15
CA GLY A 352 9.76 4.06 -20.90
C GLY A 352 9.40 3.53 -22.27
N SER A 353 9.91 2.34 -22.66
CA SER A 353 9.55 1.74 -23.95
C SER A 353 8.17 1.08 -23.96
N VAL A 354 7.58 0.86 -22.78
CA VAL A 354 6.22 0.36 -22.61
C VAL A 354 5.42 1.33 -21.76
N LEU A 355 4.40 1.91 -22.36
CA LEU A 355 3.49 2.85 -21.71
C LEU A 355 2.27 2.07 -21.21
N LEU A 356 2.30 1.69 -19.94
CA LEU A 356 1.24 0.87 -19.34
C LEU A 356 -0.12 1.57 -19.33
N GLU A 357 -0.16 2.89 -19.29
CA GLU A 357 -1.41 3.66 -19.38
C GLU A 357 -2.13 3.47 -20.71
N GLN A 358 -1.41 3.29 -21.81
CA GLN A 358 -2.01 2.99 -23.12
C GLN A 358 -2.61 1.57 -23.15
N LEU A 359 -1.97 0.60 -22.50
CA LEU A 359 -2.50 -0.75 -22.36
C LEU A 359 -3.76 -0.78 -21.48
N VAL A 360 -3.79 0.00 -20.38
CA VAL A 360 -5.00 0.17 -19.56
C VAL A 360 -6.12 0.82 -20.34
N TRP A 361 -5.80 1.86 -21.14
CA TRP A 361 -6.77 2.54 -22.00
C TRP A 361 -7.42 1.59 -23.01
N GLN A 362 -6.62 0.74 -23.64
CA GLN A 362 -7.11 -0.32 -24.54
C GLN A 362 -7.91 -1.39 -23.80
N ALA A 363 -7.45 -1.83 -22.64
CA ALA A 363 -8.15 -2.83 -21.82
C ALA A 363 -9.55 -2.39 -21.40
N ALA A 364 -9.80 -1.08 -21.26
CA ALA A 364 -11.10 -0.50 -20.92
C ALA A 364 -12.03 -0.34 -22.14
N GLU A 365 -11.54 -0.54 -23.36
CA GLU A 365 -12.33 -0.36 -24.58
C GLU A 365 -13.49 -1.36 -24.66
N GLY A 366 -14.69 -0.86 -25.05
CA GLY A 366 -15.90 -1.67 -25.14
C GLY A 366 -16.52 -2.07 -23.79
N LEU A 367 -15.93 -1.66 -22.67
CA LEU A 367 -16.53 -1.79 -21.35
C LEU A 367 -17.41 -0.54 -21.06
N PRO A 368 -18.36 -0.63 -20.12
CA PRO A 368 -19.28 0.48 -19.83
C PRO A 368 -18.61 1.60 -19.04
N PHE A 369 -17.54 2.14 -19.59
CA PHE A 369 -16.79 3.27 -19.07
C PHE A 369 -16.63 4.36 -20.12
N GLU A 370 -16.84 5.58 -19.71
CA GLU A 370 -16.30 6.75 -20.41
C GLU A 370 -14.82 6.87 -20.05
N ARG A 371 -13.94 6.89 -21.06
CA ARG A 371 -12.48 7.06 -20.90
C ARG A 371 -12.15 8.54 -20.92
N LEU A 372 -11.86 9.12 -19.73
CA LEU A 372 -11.74 10.57 -19.54
C LEU A 372 -10.36 11.14 -19.92
N GLY A 373 -9.31 10.35 -19.78
CA GLY A 373 -7.94 10.77 -20.07
C GLY A 373 -6.91 10.16 -19.11
N VAL A 374 -5.67 10.59 -19.28
CA VAL A 374 -4.53 10.18 -18.44
C VAL A 374 -3.96 11.39 -17.71
N MET A 375 -3.93 11.32 -16.38
CA MET A 375 -3.19 12.29 -15.57
C MET A 375 -1.75 11.83 -15.40
N VAL A 376 -0.81 12.75 -15.63
CA VAL A 376 0.62 12.53 -15.39
C VAL A 376 1.06 13.47 -14.28
N ASN A 377 1.29 12.90 -13.07
CA ASN A 377 1.88 13.66 -11.98
C ASN A 377 3.39 13.68 -12.13
N SER A 378 3.92 14.77 -12.70
CA SER A 378 5.35 14.97 -12.96
C SER A 378 5.98 15.77 -11.84
N GLN A 379 6.85 15.12 -11.03
CA GLN A 379 7.55 15.78 -9.93
C GLN A 379 8.97 16.14 -10.32
N GLN A 380 9.40 17.36 -9.97
CA GLN A 380 10.81 17.68 -9.98
C GLN A 380 11.46 17.15 -8.70
N PHE A 381 12.38 16.19 -8.84
CA PHE A 381 13.10 15.62 -7.71
C PHE A 381 13.96 16.65 -7.01
N THR A 382 13.70 16.88 -5.73
CA THR A 382 14.65 17.52 -4.82
C THR A 382 15.78 16.54 -4.47
N LYS A 383 16.92 17.07 -4.03
CA LYS A 383 18.23 16.41 -3.77
C LYS A 383 18.24 15.06 -3.02
N THR A 384 17.11 14.55 -2.53
CA THR A 384 16.99 13.27 -1.81
C THR A 384 16.86 12.04 -2.73
N ALA A 385 16.75 12.23 -4.05
CA ALA A 385 16.59 11.14 -5.01
C ALA A 385 17.82 10.21 -5.12
N ASN A 386 19.00 10.67 -4.72
CA ASN A 386 20.26 9.92 -4.80
C ASN A 386 20.77 9.38 -3.45
N CYS A 387 19.95 9.38 -2.40
CA CYS A 387 20.31 8.72 -1.16
C CYS A 387 20.34 7.21 -1.38
N TRP A 388 21.42 6.55 -0.98
CA TRP A 388 21.62 5.09 -0.99
C TRP A 388 22.22 4.49 -2.28
N GLY A 389 22.85 5.29 -3.16
CA GLY A 389 23.54 4.75 -4.35
C GLY A 389 22.59 4.16 -5.40
N VAL A 390 21.29 4.46 -5.33
CA VAL A 390 20.30 4.12 -6.34
C VAL A 390 20.16 5.32 -7.27
N ILE A 391 20.62 5.17 -8.50
CA ILE A 391 20.39 6.15 -9.55
C ILE A 391 18.92 5.98 -9.98
N ASN A 392 18.06 6.86 -9.48
CA ASN A 392 16.61 6.84 -9.73
C ASN A 392 16.22 7.22 -11.18
N GLY A 393 17.13 7.27 -12.10
CA GLY A 393 16.86 7.50 -13.52
C GLY A 393 16.87 6.25 -14.39
N SER A 394 17.30 5.08 -13.86
CA SER A 394 17.50 3.88 -14.68
C SER A 394 16.60 2.68 -14.34
N LYS A 395 15.85 2.70 -13.22
CA LYS A 395 15.02 1.56 -12.76
C LYS A 395 13.74 1.95 -12.02
N GLY A 396 13.17 3.11 -12.22
CA GLY A 396 11.92 3.50 -11.55
C GLY A 396 11.22 4.62 -12.29
N THR A 397 9.91 4.70 -12.16
CA THR A 397 9.11 5.76 -12.76
C THR A 397 9.26 7.05 -11.96
N ASN A 398 9.60 8.14 -12.65
CA ASN A 398 9.62 9.49 -12.08
C ASN A 398 8.24 10.16 -12.12
N THR A 399 7.24 9.47 -12.69
CA THR A 399 5.89 9.98 -12.88
C THR A 399 4.87 8.94 -12.43
N ASN A 400 3.80 9.39 -11.78
CA ASN A 400 2.59 8.59 -11.64
C ASN A 400 1.70 8.88 -12.84
N ARG A 401 1.23 7.85 -13.53
CA ARG A 401 0.34 7.93 -14.68
C ARG A 401 -0.99 7.30 -14.31
N ILE A 402 -2.05 8.07 -14.28
CA ILE A 402 -3.35 7.63 -13.80
C ILE A 402 -4.35 7.66 -14.94
N VAL A 403 -4.83 6.50 -15.35
CA VAL A 403 -5.94 6.38 -16.29
C VAL A 403 -7.24 6.65 -15.55
N LEU A 404 -8.00 7.61 -16.05
CA LEU A 404 -9.26 8.07 -15.46
C LEU A 404 -10.43 7.55 -16.27
N LEU A 405 -11.33 6.84 -15.60
CA LEU A 405 -12.55 6.30 -16.19
C LEU A 405 -13.76 6.71 -15.36
N GLN A 406 -14.91 6.92 -16.00
CA GLN A 406 -16.21 7.07 -15.35
C GLN A 406 -17.14 5.95 -15.77
N ARG A 407 -17.85 5.34 -14.84
CA ARG A 407 -18.86 4.32 -15.10
C ARG A 407 -20.10 4.96 -15.73
N LEU A 408 -20.49 4.47 -16.90
CA LEU A 408 -21.69 4.91 -17.65
C LEU A 408 -22.98 4.45 -16.99
#